data_5d813b8a3ae905769ee570108d7138d6
#
_entry.id   5d813b8a3ae905769ee570108d7138d6
#
_cell.length_a   1.000
_cell.length_b   1.000
_cell.length_c   1.000
_cell.angle_alpha   90.00
_cell.angle_beta   90.00
_cell.angle_gamma   90.00
#
_symmetry.space_group_name_H-M   'P 1'
#
loop_
_entity.id
_entity.type
_entity.pdbx_description
1 polymer ?
#
loop_
_entity_poly.entity_id
_entity_poly.type
_entity_poly.pdbx_seq_one_letter_code
_entity_poly.pdbx_strand_id
1 'polypeptide(L)'
;MPYLFTSESVSEGHPDKLCDRVSDTVLDLFLAQEPEARVACETFATTNRVIIGGEVRASEDKMPGIMDSIESAVRGAIADIGYEQDEFHHAHLEFQNYLHKQSTDIAMGVDSGDNKDEGAGDQGLMFGYACRETDVLMPAAIHYSHQILKRLAEVRKADADTILGPDSKSQITLVYGDDGKPTGAHKVVLSTQHAEAATQSDIRKLVTPLIADVLPDGWMVGEEDLLVNPTGNFVIGGPDGDAGLTGRKIIVDTYGGAAPHGGGAFSGKDPTKVDRSAAYAARYLAKNVVAAGLAERCTIQIAYAIGVAEPVSVYADTHGTGTVDNASLEASIAECMPLTPRNIREHLGLNKPIYAPSAAYGHFGRVAGEADPGSFSWEAVDLADKLAAAV
;
A
#
# COMPACT_ATOMS: atom_id res chain seq x y z
N MET A 1 28.29 11.59 -8.48
CA MET A 1 27.76 12.39 -9.63
C MET A 1 26.26 12.54 -9.46
N PRO A 2 25.69 13.72 -9.70
CA PRO A 2 24.24 13.91 -9.67
C PRO A 2 23.54 12.92 -10.62
N TYR A 3 22.35 12.46 -10.27
CA TYR A 3 21.55 11.55 -11.08
C TYR A 3 20.06 11.87 -10.96
N LEU A 4 19.28 11.36 -11.91
CA LEU A 4 17.82 11.48 -11.90
C LEU A 4 17.21 10.15 -11.43
N PHE A 5 16.19 10.24 -10.57
CA PHE A 5 15.39 9.09 -10.16
C PHE A 5 13.91 9.44 -10.28
N THR A 6 13.15 8.52 -10.84
CA THR A 6 11.72 8.70 -11.12
C THR A 6 10.90 7.66 -10.37
N SER A 7 9.79 8.09 -9.79
CA SER A 7 8.76 7.19 -9.27
C SER A 7 7.38 7.67 -9.67
N GLU A 8 6.40 6.77 -9.62
CA GLU A 8 5.01 7.06 -9.97
C GLU A 8 4.05 6.57 -8.91
N SER A 9 2.87 7.16 -8.90
CA SER A 9 1.73 6.74 -8.10
C SER A 9 0.44 6.78 -8.91
N VAL A 10 -0.57 6.06 -8.44
CA VAL A 10 -1.92 6.07 -8.99
C VAL A 10 -2.94 6.30 -7.90
N SER A 11 -4.07 6.96 -8.25
CA SER A 11 -5.12 7.30 -7.29
C SER A 11 -5.96 6.10 -6.86
N GLU A 12 -6.81 6.32 -5.85
CA GLU A 12 -7.81 5.33 -5.38
C GLU A 12 -8.77 4.88 -6.49
N GLY A 13 -9.00 5.75 -7.50
CA GLY A 13 -9.87 5.45 -8.64
C GLY A 13 -9.18 4.75 -9.81
N HIS A 14 -7.86 4.58 -9.78
CA HIS A 14 -7.19 3.76 -10.80
C HIS A 14 -7.76 2.34 -10.78
N PRO A 15 -8.02 1.69 -11.94
CA PRO A 15 -8.67 0.37 -12.01
C PRO A 15 -8.05 -0.67 -11.06
N ASP A 16 -6.74 -0.82 -11.05
CA ASP A 16 -6.06 -1.77 -10.17
C ASP A 16 -6.22 -1.39 -8.69
N LYS A 17 -6.17 -0.09 -8.34
CA LYS A 17 -6.32 0.35 -6.94
C LYS A 17 -7.76 0.28 -6.44
N LEU A 18 -8.74 0.45 -7.33
CA LEU A 18 -10.13 0.12 -7.04
C LEU A 18 -10.28 -1.36 -6.69
N CYS A 19 -9.63 -2.26 -7.43
CA CYS A 19 -9.65 -3.69 -7.13
C CYS A 19 -8.99 -3.99 -5.77
N ASP A 20 -7.87 -3.35 -5.45
CA ASP A 20 -7.22 -3.46 -4.15
C ASP A 20 -8.14 -2.97 -3.03
N ARG A 21 -8.84 -1.84 -3.22
CA ARG A 21 -9.79 -1.30 -2.25
C ARG A 21 -10.98 -2.24 -2.02
N VAL A 22 -11.52 -2.82 -3.09
CA VAL A 22 -12.61 -3.81 -3.00
C VAL A 22 -12.14 -5.04 -2.22
N SER A 23 -10.98 -5.60 -2.56
CA SER A 23 -10.41 -6.77 -1.89
C SER A 23 -10.16 -6.54 -0.40
N ASP A 24 -9.61 -5.39 -0.02
CA ASP A 24 -9.39 -5.02 1.38
C ASP A 24 -10.68 -4.65 2.12
N THR A 25 -11.71 -4.15 1.43
CA THR A 25 -13.05 -3.96 2.01
C THR A 25 -13.66 -5.31 2.38
N VAL A 26 -13.53 -6.33 1.54
CA VAL A 26 -13.97 -7.70 1.85
C VAL A 26 -13.20 -8.25 3.04
N LEU A 27 -11.87 -8.10 3.07
CA LEU A 27 -11.05 -8.51 4.20
C LEU A 27 -11.52 -7.87 5.52
N ASP A 28 -11.72 -6.57 5.52
CA ASP A 28 -12.14 -5.82 6.72
C ASP A 28 -13.52 -6.25 7.22
N LEU A 29 -14.46 -6.61 6.32
CA LEU A 29 -15.74 -7.20 6.70
C LEU A 29 -15.58 -8.49 7.51
N PHE A 30 -14.69 -9.38 7.08
CA PHE A 30 -14.42 -10.62 7.79
C PHE A 30 -13.75 -10.36 9.14
N LEU A 31 -12.70 -9.54 9.18
CA LEU A 31 -11.95 -9.25 10.41
C LEU A 31 -12.78 -8.48 11.44
N ALA A 32 -13.74 -7.66 11.02
CA ALA A 32 -14.67 -6.97 11.92
C ALA A 32 -15.57 -7.94 12.69
N GLN A 33 -15.92 -9.06 12.09
CA GLN A 33 -16.77 -10.09 12.71
C GLN A 33 -15.94 -11.16 13.42
N GLU A 34 -14.79 -11.52 12.87
CA GLU A 34 -13.92 -12.57 13.37
C GLU A 34 -12.44 -12.23 13.14
N PRO A 35 -11.70 -11.79 14.18
CA PRO A 35 -10.28 -11.42 14.07
C PRO A 35 -9.37 -12.53 13.54
N GLU A 36 -9.77 -13.80 13.68
CA GLU A 36 -9.02 -14.97 13.18
C GLU A 36 -9.55 -15.49 11.83
N ALA A 37 -10.40 -14.72 11.14
CA ALA A 37 -10.87 -15.08 9.82
C ALA A 37 -9.69 -15.26 8.84
N ARG A 38 -9.86 -16.16 7.87
CA ARG A 38 -8.91 -16.35 6.76
C ARG A 38 -9.56 -15.82 5.50
N VAL A 39 -8.83 -14.97 4.79
CA VAL A 39 -9.29 -14.33 3.56
C VAL A 39 -8.16 -14.28 2.55
N ALA A 40 -8.45 -14.72 1.35
CA ALA A 40 -7.67 -14.50 0.15
C ALA A 40 -8.67 -14.07 -0.92
N CYS A 41 -8.88 -12.77 -1.07
CA CYS A 41 -9.87 -12.20 -1.99
C CYS A 41 -9.16 -11.43 -3.10
N GLU A 42 -9.37 -11.84 -4.33
CA GLU A 42 -8.92 -11.13 -5.52
C GLU A 42 -10.12 -10.52 -6.25
N THR A 43 -9.89 -9.35 -6.83
CA THR A 43 -10.91 -8.58 -7.55
C THR A 43 -10.44 -8.33 -8.97
N PHE A 44 -11.34 -8.51 -9.92
CA PHE A 44 -11.24 -8.05 -11.30
C PHE A 44 -12.34 -7.03 -11.58
N ALA A 45 -12.00 -5.90 -12.17
CA ALA A 45 -12.96 -4.88 -12.59
C ALA A 45 -12.75 -4.49 -14.06
N THR A 46 -13.84 -4.29 -14.78
CA THR A 46 -13.87 -3.83 -16.17
C THR A 46 -15.17 -3.09 -16.42
N THR A 47 -15.43 -2.63 -17.66
CA THR A 47 -16.65 -1.93 -18.05
C THR A 47 -17.88 -2.56 -17.40
N ASN A 48 -18.61 -1.78 -16.63
CA ASN A 48 -19.86 -2.12 -15.91
C ASN A 48 -19.80 -3.40 -15.05
N ARG A 49 -18.62 -3.88 -14.63
CA ARG A 49 -18.51 -5.16 -13.93
C ARG A 49 -17.42 -5.18 -12.87
N VAL A 50 -17.75 -5.81 -11.73
CA VAL A 50 -16.81 -6.19 -10.67
C VAL A 50 -17.01 -7.64 -10.32
N ILE A 51 -15.92 -8.41 -10.32
CA ILE A 51 -15.88 -9.84 -10.01
C ILE A 51 -14.92 -10.03 -8.87
N ILE A 52 -15.36 -10.71 -7.80
CA ILE A 52 -14.50 -11.14 -6.71
C ILE A 52 -14.42 -12.66 -6.66
N GLY A 53 -13.26 -13.20 -6.28
CA GLY A 53 -13.05 -14.64 -6.15
C GLY A 53 -11.93 -14.93 -5.16
N GLY A 54 -11.82 -16.20 -4.75
CA GLY A 54 -10.82 -16.66 -3.80
C GLY A 54 -11.41 -17.45 -2.65
N GLU A 55 -10.64 -17.64 -1.57
CA GLU A 55 -11.00 -18.48 -0.45
C GLU A 55 -11.19 -17.68 0.83
N VAL A 56 -12.23 -18.08 1.60
CA VAL A 56 -12.55 -17.46 2.88
C VAL A 56 -12.86 -18.52 3.95
N ARG A 57 -12.56 -18.20 5.21
CA ARG A 57 -12.92 -19.02 6.37
C ARG A 57 -13.28 -18.13 7.54
N ALA A 58 -14.48 -18.33 8.07
CA ALA A 58 -14.96 -17.80 9.33
C ALA A 58 -15.85 -18.87 10.00
N SER A 59 -16.29 -18.63 11.24
CA SER A 59 -17.21 -19.52 11.95
C SER A 59 -18.53 -19.66 11.19
N GLU A 60 -19.15 -20.83 11.28
CA GLU A 60 -20.34 -21.20 10.49
C GLU A 60 -21.56 -20.31 10.79
N ASP A 61 -21.66 -19.81 12.00
CA ASP A 61 -22.73 -18.90 12.44
C ASP A 61 -22.58 -17.49 11.86
N LYS A 62 -21.35 -17.02 11.60
CA LYS A 62 -21.06 -15.67 11.08
C LYS A 62 -20.99 -15.63 9.54
N MET A 63 -20.55 -16.70 8.93
CA MET A 63 -20.31 -16.78 7.49
C MET A 63 -21.49 -16.29 6.63
N PRO A 64 -22.78 -16.71 6.86
CA PRO A 64 -23.88 -16.25 6.03
C PRO A 64 -24.07 -14.73 6.10
N GLY A 65 -24.03 -14.12 7.28
CA GLY A 65 -24.21 -12.68 7.45
C GLY A 65 -23.11 -11.86 6.80
N ILE A 66 -21.86 -12.35 6.88
CA ILE A 66 -20.72 -11.70 6.19
C ILE A 66 -20.93 -11.77 4.68
N MET A 67 -21.21 -12.96 4.14
CA MET A 67 -21.39 -13.15 2.69
C MET A 67 -22.53 -12.30 2.13
N ASP A 68 -23.64 -12.16 2.84
CA ASP A 68 -24.79 -11.34 2.43
C ASP A 68 -24.49 -9.83 2.41
N SER A 69 -23.51 -9.38 3.21
CA SER A 69 -23.11 -7.96 3.30
C SER A 69 -22.07 -7.52 2.27
N ILE A 70 -21.40 -8.44 1.60
CA ILE A 70 -20.25 -8.16 0.71
C ILE A 70 -20.64 -7.20 -0.42
N GLU A 71 -21.72 -7.49 -1.17
CA GLU A 71 -22.11 -6.65 -2.31
C GLU A 71 -22.37 -5.20 -1.89
N SER A 72 -23.10 -5.01 -0.78
CA SER A 72 -23.39 -3.67 -0.26
C SER A 72 -22.11 -2.92 0.13
N ALA A 73 -21.15 -3.58 0.76
CA ALA A 73 -19.88 -2.97 1.16
C ALA A 73 -19.00 -2.64 -0.06
N VAL A 74 -18.95 -3.52 -1.05
CA VAL A 74 -18.21 -3.27 -2.31
C VAL A 74 -18.80 -2.07 -3.05
N ARG A 75 -20.13 -1.99 -3.19
CA ARG A 75 -20.80 -0.83 -3.80
C ARG A 75 -20.54 0.45 -3.00
N GLY A 76 -20.53 0.37 -1.68
CA GLY A 76 -20.16 1.49 -0.79
C GLY A 76 -18.73 1.98 -1.00
N ALA A 77 -17.78 1.06 -1.13
CA ALA A 77 -16.37 1.41 -1.42
C ALA A 77 -16.21 2.10 -2.78
N ILE A 78 -16.92 1.62 -3.82
CA ILE A 78 -16.89 2.22 -5.15
C ILE A 78 -17.55 3.59 -5.16
N ALA A 79 -18.64 3.78 -4.39
CA ALA A 79 -19.29 5.08 -4.20
C ALA A 79 -18.35 6.07 -3.48
N ASP A 80 -17.64 5.63 -2.43
CA ASP A 80 -16.65 6.46 -1.71
C ASP A 80 -15.49 6.90 -2.62
N ILE A 81 -15.05 6.05 -3.54
CA ILE A 81 -14.09 6.41 -4.60
C ILE A 81 -14.67 7.48 -5.54
N GLY A 82 -15.99 7.48 -5.78
CA GLY A 82 -16.70 8.48 -6.58
C GLY A 82 -17.03 8.04 -8.00
N TYR A 83 -17.28 6.75 -8.24
CA TYR A 83 -17.67 6.26 -9.56
C TYR A 83 -19.18 6.32 -9.78
N GLU A 84 -19.59 7.27 -10.63
CA GLU A 84 -20.96 7.54 -11.09
C GLU A 84 -21.02 7.78 -12.61
N GLN A 85 -20.12 7.17 -13.38
CA GLN A 85 -20.12 7.31 -14.86
C GLN A 85 -20.99 6.23 -15.51
N ASP A 86 -21.47 6.50 -16.74
CA ASP A 86 -22.50 5.69 -17.42
C ASP A 86 -22.12 4.19 -17.49
N GLU A 87 -20.88 3.88 -17.87
CA GLU A 87 -20.40 2.51 -18.06
C GLU A 87 -19.62 1.95 -16.83
N PHE A 88 -19.57 2.70 -15.73
CA PHE A 88 -19.08 2.20 -14.43
C PHE A 88 -19.66 3.00 -13.26
N HIS A 89 -20.76 2.50 -12.70
CA HIS A 89 -21.51 3.20 -11.65
C HIS A 89 -21.73 2.27 -10.44
N HIS A 90 -21.42 2.73 -9.24
CA HIS A 90 -21.52 1.94 -8.01
C HIS A 90 -22.90 1.28 -7.80
N ALA A 91 -24.00 1.93 -8.21
CA ALA A 91 -25.35 1.42 -8.03
C ALA A 91 -25.80 0.42 -9.11
N HIS A 92 -25.21 0.46 -10.31
CA HIS A 92 -25.74 -0.24 -11.50
C HIS A 92 -24.79 -1.29 -12.08
N LEU A 93 -23.50 -1.29 -11.72
CA LEU A 93 -22.55 -2.28 -12.18
C LEU A 93 -23.03 -3.72 -11.86
N GLU A 94 -22.64 -4.66 -12.70
CA GLU A 94 -22.83 -6.09 -12.46
C GLU A 94 -21.80 -6.58 -11.44
N PHE A 95 -22.27 -7.07 -10.29
CA PHE A 95 -21.42 -7.65 -9.26
C PHE A 95 -21.51 -9.19 -9.28
N GLN A 96 -20.36 -9.86 -9.29
CA GLN A 96 -20.26 -11.32 -9.27
C GLN A 96 -19.35 -11.77 -8.14
N ASN A 97 -19.84 -12.65 -7.27
CA ASN A 97 -19.12 -13.19 -6.13
C ASN A 97 -18.83 -14.69 -6.32
N TYR A 98 -17.56 -15.06 -6.45
CA TYR A 98 -17.05 -16.41 -6.55
C TYR A 98 -16.18 -16.82 -5.36
N LEU A 99 -16.32 -16.12 -4.22
CA LEU A 99 -15.67 -16.54 -2.98
C LEU A 99 -16.24 -17.88 -2.52
N HIS A 100 -15.35 -18.77 -2.11
CA HIS A 100 -15.71 -20.09 -1.61
C HIS A 100 -14.96 -20.43 -0.31
N LYS A 101 -15.44 -21.46 0.39
CA LYS A 101 -14.84 -21.90 1.66
C LYS A 101 -13.44 -22.50 1.39
N GLN A 102 -12.45 -22.06 2.19
CA GLN A 102 -11.10 -22.60 2.15
C GLN A 102 -11.07 -24.12 2.33
N SER A 103 -10.22 -24.83 1.57
CA SER A 103 -10.06 -26.28 1.69
C SER A 103 -9.45 -26.66 3.04
N THR A 104 -9.86 -27.82 3.56
CA THR A 104 -9.34 -28.38 4.83
C THR A 104 -7.86 -28.75 4.74
N ASP A 105 -7.35 -29.10 3.57
CA ASP A 105 -5.96 -29.52 3.38
C ASP A 105 -4.97 -28.35 3.57
N ILE A 106 -5.33 -27.14 3.12
CA ILE A 106 -4.55 -25.93 3.35
C ILE A 106 -4.56 -25.56 4.83
N ALA A 107 -5.70 -25.68 5.49
CA ALA A 107 -5.83 -25.38 6.92
C ALA A 107 -4.92 -26.24 7.80
N MET A 108 -4.78 -27.54 7.52
CA MET A 108 -3.94 -28.46 8.31
C MET A 108 -2.43 -28.13 8.22
N GLY A 109 -1.96 -27.53 7.14
CA GLY A 109 -0.56 -27.16 6.95
C GLY A 109 -0.15 -25.90 7.73
N VAL A 110 -1.08 -25.02 8.01
CA VAL A 110 -0.84 -23.64 8.49
C VAL A 110 -1.31 -23.43 9.93
N ASP A 111 -2.40 -24.09 10.35
CA ASP A 111 -2.97 -23.90 11.70
C ASP A 111 -2.04 -24.45 12.79
N SER A 112 -2.03 -23.77 13.95
CA SER A 112 -1.34 -24.24 15.16
C SER A 112 -1.97 -25.53 15.69
N GLY A 113 -1.14 -26.45 16.17
CA GLY A 113 -1.54 -27.66 16.89
C GLY A 113 -0.98 -27.67 18.31
N ASP A 114 -1.34 -28.69 19.10
CA ASP A 114 -0.97 -28.81 20.53
C ASP A 114 0.56 -28.72 20.83
N ASN A 115 1.43 -28.89 19.82
CA ASN A 115 2.90 -28.82 19.93
C ASN A 115 3.56 -28.13 18.74
N LYS A 116 2.81 -27.32 17.93
CA LYS A 116 3.34 -26.65 16.74
C LYS A 116 2.87 -25.20 16.71
N ASP A 117 3.80 -24.27 16.64
CA ASP A 117 3.48 -22.86 16.36
C ASP A 117 2.95 -22.71 14.93
N GLU A 118 2.19 -21.65 14.68
CA GLU A 118 1.62 -21.33 13.37
C GLU A 118 2.75 -21.10 12.36
N GLY A 119 2.83 -21.98 11.35
CA GLY A 119 3.81 -21.87 10.28
C GLY A 119 3.41 -20.83 9.23
N ALA A 120 4.39 -20.35 8.46
CA ALA A 120 4.12 -19.50 7.32
C ALA A 120 3.21 -20.20 6.30
N GLY A 121 2.19 -19.51 5.82
CA GLY A 121 1.20 -20.07 4.88
C GLY A 121 1.75 -20.31 3.47
N ASP A 122 2.90 -19.72 3.15
CA ASP A 122 3.62 -19.90 1.89
C ASP A 122 5.11 -19.67 2.10
N GLN A 123 5.91 -20.09 1.13
CA GLN A 123 7.29 -19.65 1.00
C GLN A 123 7.32 -18.24 0.42
N GLY A 124 8.35 -17.46 0.75
CA GLY A 124 8.52 -16.14 0.15
C GLY A 124 9.65 -15.36 0.79
N LEU A 125 9.94 -14.23 0.16
CA LEU A 125 10.86 -13.22 0.69
C LEU A 125 10.18 -11.86 0.65
N MET A 126 10.33 -11.09 1.72
CA MET A 126 9.69 -9.79 1.91
C MET A 126 10.75 -8.76 2.23
N PHE A 127 10.56 -7.55 1.74
CA PHE A 127 11.49 -6.44 1.94
C PHE A 127 10.84 -5.29 2.70
N GLY A 128 11.61 -4.73 3.61
CA GLY A 128 11.37 -3.44 4.24
C GLY A 128 12.46 -2.45 3.88
N TYR A 129 12.10 -1.16 3.77
CA TYR A 129 13.06 -0.11 3.50
C TYR A 129 12.68 1.16 4.26
N ALA A 130 13.69 1.92 4.68
CA ALA A 130 13.55 3.27 5.21
C ALA A 130 14.79 4.10 4.86
N CYS A 131 14.60 5.40 4.66
CA CYS A 131 15.68 6.36 4.42
C CYS A 131 15.27 7.76 4.90
N ARG A 132 16.28 8.62 5.18
CA ARG A 132 16.07 10.00 5.67
C ARG A 132 15.85 11.02 4.56
N GLU A 133 15.05 10.66 3.54
CA GLU A 133 14.72 11.60 2.46
C GLU A 133 13.46 12.42 2.76
N THR A 134 12.59 11.91 3.63
CA THR A 134 11.34 12.56 4.07
C THR A 134 11.11 12.34 5.56
N ASP A 135 10.24 13.13 6.19
CA ASP A 135 9.91 13.03 7.62
C ASP A 135 9.28 11.68 8.00
N VAL A 136 8.63 11.02 7.04
CA VAL A 136 8.04 9.68 7.23
C VAL A 136 9.03 8.55 6.93
N LEU A 137 10.30 8.89 6.69
CA LEU A 137 11.40 7.97 6.37
C LEU A 137 11.12 7.11 5.12
N MET A 138 10.64 7.75 4.06
CA MET A 138 10.37 7.16 2.75
C MET A 138 11.23 7.80 1.66
N PRO A 139 11.46 7.07 0.53
CA PRO A 139 12.04 7.68 -0.66
C PRO A 139 11.18 8.85 -1.16
N ALA A 140 11.81 9.99 -1.43
CA ALA A 140 11.12 11.23 -1.73
C ALA A 140 10.27 11.14 -3.02
N ALA A 141 10.77 10.46 -4.07
CA ALA A 141 10.07 10.39 -5.35
C ALA A 141 8.69 9.72 -5.23
N ILE A 142 8.60 8.55 -4.58
CA ILE A 142 7.31 7.88 -4.37
C ILE A 142 6.44 8.63 -3.37
N HIS A 143 7.03 9.16 -2.30
CA HIS A 143 6.30 9.93 -1.29
C HIS A 143 5.57 11.12 -1.92
N TYR A 144 6.24 11.99 -2.65
CA TYR A 144 5.59 13.15 -3.28
C TYR A 144 4.63 12.76 -4.39
N SER A 145 4.89 11.66 -5.13
CA SER A 145 3.92 11.12 -6.08
C SER A 145 2.60 10.75 -5.38
N HIS A 146 2.64 10.09 -4.22
CA HIS A 146 1.46 9.79 -3.41
C HIS A 146 0.77 11.04 -2.89
N GLN A 147 1.55 11.99 -2.33
CA GLN A 147 0.98 13.20 -1.72
C GLN A 147 0.26 14.08 -2.75
N ILE A 148 0.78 14.19 -3.98
CA ILE A 148 0.10 14.91 -5.07
C ILE A 148 -1.30 14.31 -5.33
N LEU A 149 -1.41 12.99 -5.44
CA LEU A 149 -2.69 12.33 -5.71
C LEU A 149 -3.64 12.33 -4.50
N LYS A 150 -3.09 12.20 -3.30
CA LYS A 150 -3.88 12.31 -2.06
C LYS A 150 -4.50 13.71 -1.96
N ARG A 151 -3.70 14.77 -2.20
CA ARG A 151 -4.17 16.14 -2.22
C ARG A 151 -5.22 16.39 -3.29
N LEU A 152 -5.03 15.81 -4.47
CA LEU A 152 -6.00 15.88 -5.57
C LEU A 152 -7.35 15.24 -5.19
N ALA A 153 -7.31 14.07 -4.55
CA ALA A 153 -8.50 13.35 -4.09
C ALA A 153 -9.23 14.11 -2.97
N GLU A 154 -8.51 14.74 -2.04
CA GLU A 154 -9.09 15.59 -0.99
C GLU A 154 -9.88 16.75 -1.59
N VAL A 155 -9.30 17.46 -2.56
CA VAL A 155 -9.99 18.59 -3.24
C VAL A 155 -11.18 18.08 -4.04
N ARG A 156 -11.03 16.98 -4.77
CA ARG A 156 -12.13 16.36 -5.53
C ARG A 156 -13.32 16.00 -4.64
N LYS A 157 -13.07 15.35 -3.50
CA LYS A 157 -14.12 14.90 -2.57
C LYS A 157 -14.76 16.07 -1.78
N ALA A 158 -14.05 17.18 -1.61
CA ALA A 158 -14.56 18.34 -0.90
C ALA A 158 -15.50 19.24 -1.73
N ASP A 159 -15.49 19.12 -3.06
CA ASP A 159 -16.25 19.94 -3.99
C ASP A 159 -17.18 19.07 -4.85
N ALA A 160 -18.48 19.17 -4.62
CA ALA A 160 -19.47 18.41 -5.37
C ALA A 160 -19.56 18.82 -6.87
N ASP A 161 -19.14 20.05 -7.20
CA ASP A 161 -19.13 20.60 -8.56
C ASP A 161 -17.74 20.47 -9.23
N THR A 162 -16.86 19.61 -8.68
CA THR A 162 -15.50 19.43 -9.17
C THR A 162 -15.47 18.98 -10.63
N ILE A 163 -14.49 19.49 -11.38
CA ILE A 163 -14.20 19.01 -12.73
C ILE A 163 -13.32 17.75 -12.74
N LEU A 164 -12.81 17.29 -11.59
CA LEU A 164 -11.90 16.15 -11.47
C LEU A 164 -12.68 14.85 -11.32
N GLY A 165 -12.26 13.82 -12.09
CA GLY A 165 -12.70 12.45 -11.91
C GLY A 165 -11.82 11.65 -10.94
N PRO A 166 -12.23 10.43 -10.57
CA PRO A 166 -11.52 9.63 -9.56
C PRO A 166 -10.20 9.01 -10.05
N ASP A 167 -10.01 8.79 -11.34
CA ASP A 167 -8.81 8.16 -11.89
C ASP A 167 -7.70 9.18 -12.17
N SER A 168 -6.53 8.94 -11.61
CA SER A 168 -5.37 9.82 -11.80
C SER A 168 -4.06 9.06 -11.63
N LYS A 169 -3.02 9.56 -12.30
CA LYS A 169 -1.64 9.07 -12.18
C LYS A 169 -0.71 10.26 -12.01
N SER A 170 0.25 10.15 -11.10
CA SER A 170 1.35 11.12 -10.95
C SER A 170 2.68 10.42 -11.16
N GLN A 171 3.64 11.14 -11.72
CA GLN A 171 5.02 10.72 -11.83
C GLN A 171 5.91 11.90 -11.53
N ILE A 172 6.91 11.68 -10.67
CA ILE A 172 7.88 12.71 -10.33
C ILE A 172 9.30 12.23 -10.59
N THR A 173 10.10 13.05 -11.26
CA THR A 173 11.52 12.84 -11.43
C THR A 173 12.27 13.82 -10.55
N LEU A 174 13.08 13.31 -9.62
CA LEU A 174 13.91 14.13 -8.73
C LEU A 174 15.37 14.14 -9.16
N VAL A 175 16.04 15.23 -8.87
CA VAL A 175 17.49 15.37 -8.96
C VAL A 175 18.11 14.99 -7.64
N TYR A 176 19.07 14.07 -7.67
CA TYR A 176 19.87 13.68 -6.51
C TYR A 176 21.28 14.26 -6.60
N GLY A 177 21.76 14.83 -5.50
CA GLY A 177 23.11 15.36 -5.39
C GLY A 177 24.19 14.27 -5.28
N ASP A 178 25.44 14.69 -5.20
CA ASP A 178 26.60 13.79 -5.03
C ASP A 178 26.56 13.02 -3.70
N ASP A 179 25.87 13.54 -2.70
CA ASP A 179 25.64 12.92 -1.39
C ASP A 179 24.47 11.92 -1.39
N GLY A 180 23.83 11.71 -2.55
CA GLY A 180 22.68 10.80 -2.70
C GLY A 180 21.39 11.33 -2.08
N LYS A 181 21.29 12.63 -1.78
CA LYS A 181 20.05 13.26 -1.27
C LYS A 181 19.29 13.96 -2.39
N PRO A 182 17.95 13.96 -2.36
CA PRO A 182 17.16 14.70 -3.33
C PRO A 182 17.33 16.22 -3.10
N THR A 183 17.51 16.97 -4.20
CA THR A 183 17.78 18.42 -4.18
C THR A 183 16.72 19.25 -4.88
N GLY A 184 15.82 18.64 -5.64
CA GLY A 184 14.75 19.32 -6.36
C GLY A 184 14.01 18.40 -7.32
N ALA A 185 12.88 18.85 -7.83
CA ALA A 185 12.18 18.15 -8.90
C ALA A 185 12.76 18.60 -10.26
N HIS A 186 12.92 17.62 -11.15
CA HIS A 186 13.31 17.83 -12.54
C HIS A 186 12.10 17.88 -13.47
N LYS A 187 11.12 16.97 -13.22
CA LYS A 187 9.90 16.89 -14.02
C LYS A 187 8.75 16.33 -13.20
N VAL A 188 7.54 16.86 -13.42
CA VAL A 188 6.30 16.35 -12.84
C VAL A 188 5.31 16.06 -13.96
N VAL A 189 4.74 14.86 -13.94
CA VAL A 189 3.67 14.44 -14.86
C VAL A 189 2.43 14.13 -14.02
N LEU A 190 1.31 14.72 -14.38
CA LEU A 190 0.00 14.42 -13.81
C LEU A 190 -0.99 14.12 -14.94
N SER A 191 -1.56 12.92 -14.92
CA SER A 191 -2.71 12.57 -15.75
C SER A 191 -3.90 12.39 -14.82
N THR A 192 -4.97 13.17 -15.03
CA THR A 192 -6.17 13.12 -14.19
C THR A 192 -7.42 13.11 -15.04
N GLN A 193 -8.34 12.23 -14.68
CA GLN A 193 -9.68 12.18 -15.25
C GLN A 193 -10.42 13.47 -14.96
N HIS A 194 -11.25 13.92 -15.92
CA HIS A 194 -11.96 15.20 -15.82
C HIS A 194 -13.31 15.17 -16.54
N ALA A 195 -14.18 16.11 -16.18
CA ALA A 195 -15.45 16.32 -16.85
C ALA A 195 -15.25 16.71 -18.33
N GLU A 196 -16.14 16.28 -19.21
CA GLU A 196 -16.06 16.51 -20.67
C GLU A 196 -15.98 18.01 -21.03
N ALA A 197 -16.66 18.86 -20.27
CA ALA A 197 -16.67 20.31 -20.49
C ALA A 197 -15.37 21.02 -20.07
N ALA A 198 -14.47 20.36 -19.31
CA ALA A 198 -13.26 20.98 -18.81
C ALA A 198 -12.16 21.00 -19.88
N THR A 199 -11.53 22.14 -20.05
CA THR A 199 -10.36 22.27 -20.95
C THR A 199 -9.07 21.89 -20.22
N GLN A 200 -8.03 21.53 -21.00
CA GLN A 200 -6.69 21.28 -20.44
C GLN A 200 -6.14 22.50 -19.65
N SER A 201 -6.50 23.71 -20.07
CA SER A 201 -6.15 24.96 -19.35
C SER A 201 -6.81 25.04 -17.98
N ASP A 202 -8.07 24.63 -17.88
CA ASP A 202 -8.82 24.66 -16.61
C ASP A 202 -8.23 23.62 -15.64
N ILE A 203 -7.93 22.43 -16.12
CA ILE A 203 -7.28 21.38 -15.33
C ILE A 203 -5.93 21.87 -14.83
N ARG A 204 -5.07 22.40 -15.72
CA ARG A 204 -3.75 22.91 -15.36
C ARG A 204 -3.83 24.02 -14.31
N LYS A 205 -4.75 24.98 -14.45
CA LYS A 205 -4.96 26.05 -13.45
C LYS A 205 -5.36 25.51 -12.08
N LEU A 206 -6.18 24.45 -12.05
CA LEU A 206 -6.62 23.82 -10.81
C LEU A 206 -5.48 23.04 -10.14
N VAL A 207 -4.75 22.21 -10.88
CA VAL A 207 -3.81 21.25 -10.28
C VAL A 207 -2.43 21.86 -9.98
N THR A 208 -2.01 22.92 -10.70
CA THR A 208 -0.68 23.53 -10.48
C THR A 208 -0.46 24.01 -9.05
N PRO A 209 -1.37 24.77 -8.41
CA PRO A 209 -1.21 25.17 -7.01
C PRO A 209 -1.23 23.96 -6.05
N LEU A 210 -2.02 22.92 -6.33
CA LEU A 210 -2.06 21.72 -5.49
C LEU A 210 -0.73 20.95 -5.50
N ILE A 211 -0.06 20.92 -6.65
CA ILE A 211 1.28 20.30 -6.77
C ILE A 211 2.30 21.14 -6.01
N ALA A 212 2.23 22.48 -6.14
CA ALA A 212 3.13 23.40 -5.45
C ALA A 212 2.98 23.33 -3.91
N ASP A 213 1.77 23.14 -3.40
CA ASP A 213 1.49 22.96 -1.96
C ASP A 213 2.10 21.68 -1.38
N VAL A 214 2.30 20.65 -2.22
CA VAL A 214 2.83 19.34 -1.81
C VAL A 214 4.35 19.30 -1.85
N LEU A 215 4.96 19.96 -2.83
CA LEU A 215 6.41 19.92 -3.01
C LEU A 215 7.14 20.84 -2.02
N PRO A 216 8.34 20.48 -1.57
CA PRO A 216 9.16 21.38 -0.75
C PRO A 216 9.41 22.73 -1.44
N ASP A 217 9.62 23.76 -0.64
CA ASP A 217 9.92 25.10 -1.13
C ASP A 217 11.07 25.09 -2.15
N GLY A 218 10.83 25.67 -3.32
CA GLY A 218 11.79 25.73 -4.41
C GLY A 218 11.89 24.48 -5.29
N TRP A 219 11.07 23.43 -5.04
CA TRP A 219 11.08 22.21 -5.85
C TRP A 219 10.07 22.25 -7.00
N MET A 220 9.14 23.22 -7.01
CA MET A 220 8.20 23.35 -8.12
C MET A 220 8.94 23.58 -9.43
N VAL A 221 8.58 22.77 -10.46
CA VAL A 221 9.21 22.82 -11.78
C VAL A 221 8.67 23.96 -12.63
N GLY A 222 9.42 24.34 -13.68
CA GLY A 222 8.96 25.30 -14.68
C GLY A 222 7.78 24.76 -15.50
N GLU A 223 7.12 25.67 -16.23
CA GLU A 223 5.90 25.36 -16.99
C GLU A 223 6.11 24.25 -18.04
N GLU A 224 7.30 24.21 -18.66
CA GLU A 224 7.69 23.21 -19.67
C GLU A 224 7.96 21.81 -19.09
N ASP A 225 8.29 21.72 -17.78
CA ASP A 225 8.58 20.48 -17.07
C ASP A 225 7.40 19.98 -16.25
N LEU A 226 6.30 20.73 -16.18
CA LEU A 226 5.02 20.31 -15.63
C LEU A 226 4.12 19.81 -16.76
N LEU A 227 3.97 18.50 -16.89
CA LEU A 227 3.15 17.85 -17.90
C LEU A 227 1.79 17.45 -17.29
N VAL A 228 0.74 18.19 -17.65
CA VAL A 228 -0.64 17.90 -17.20
C VAL A 228 -1.45 17.38 -18.37
N ASN A 229 -2.01 16.18 -18.27
CA ASN A 229 -2.77 15.48 -19.32
C ASN A 229 -2.07 15.59 -20.71
N PRO A 230 -0.81 15.14 -20.87
CA PRO A 230 -0.05 15.38 -22.09
C PRO A 230 -0.66 14.74 -23.34
N THR A 231 -1.56 13.76 -23.19
CA THR A 231 -2.33 13.15 -24.29
C THR A 231 -3.57 13.94 -24.69
N GLY A 232 -3.91 15.02 -23.96
CA GLY A 232 -5.09 15.84 -24.18
C GLY A 232 -6.25 15.48 -23.26
N ASN A 233 -7.24 14.75 -23.75
CA ASN A 233 -8.44 14.40 -22.99
C ASN A 233 -8.28 13.13 -22.16
N PHE A 234 -8.85 13.16 -20.95
CA PHE A 234 -8.99 12.00 -20.08
C PHE A 234 -10.38 12.04 -19.40
N VAL A 235 -11.43 11.82 -20.18
CA VAL A 235 -12.84 11.88 -19.73
C VAL A 235 -13.28 10.50 -19.22
N ILE A 236 -13.02 9.44 -19.96
CA ILE A 236 -13.32 8.06 -19.56
C ILE A 236 -12.13 7.52 -18.77
N GLY A 237 -12.34 7.16 -17.51
CA GLY A 237 -11.34 6.61 -16.61
C GLY A 237 -11.85 5.43 -15.81
N GLY A 238 -10.98 4.88 -14.97
CA GLY A 238 -11.31 3.73 -14.15
C GLY A 238 -11.55 2.45 -14.97
N PRO A 239 -12.32 1.49 -14.42
CA PRO A 239 -12.56 0.19 -15.06
C PRO A 239 -13.26 0.24 -16.41
N ASP A 240 -13.89 1.37 -16.76
CA ASP A 240 -14.45 1.58 -18.08
C ASP A 240 -13.36 1.88 -19.13
N GLY A 241 -12.33 2.59 -18.73
CA GLY A 241 -11.19 2.91 -19.62
C GLY A 241 -10.20 1.77 -19.76
N ASP A 242 -9.91 1.03 -18.69
CA ASP A 242 -8.96 -0.09 -18.64
C ASP A 242 -9.34 -1.06 -17.52
N ALA A 243 -9.09 -2.35 -17.72
CA ALA A 243 -9.37 -3.37 -16.72
C ALA A 243 -8.41 -3.30 -15.54
N GLY A 244 -8.94 -3.50 -14.31
CA GLY A 244 -8.18 -3.59 -13.08
C GLY A 244 -8.13 -4.99 -12.51
N LEU A 245 -7.07 -5.26 -11.74
CA LEU A 245 -6.89 -6.51 -11.00
C LEU A 245 -6.14 -6.24 -9.70
N THR A 246 -6.55 -6.92 -8.62
CA THR A 246 -5.86 -6.86 -7.32
C THR A 246 -4.38 -7.24 -7.46
N GLY A 247 -3.50 -6.47 -6.80
CA GLY A 247 -2.08 -6.79 -6.71
C GLY A 247 -1.24 -6.45 -7.94
N ARG A 248 -1.72 -5.59 -8.84
CA ARG A 248 -0.97 -5.13 -10.03
C ARG A 248 -0.20 -3.83 -9.83
N LYS A 249 -0.23 -3.24 -8.63
CA LYS A 249 0.48 -1.98 -8.30
C LYS A 249 1.43 -2.13 -7.12
N ILE A 250 2.05 -3.32 -6.98
CA ILE A 250 2.88 -3.69 -5.82
C ILE A 250 4.10 -2.77 -5.61
N ILE A 251 4.64 -2.18 -6.65
CA ILE A 251 5.76 -1.22 -6.57
C ILE A 251 5.26 0.15 -6.09
N VAL A 252 4.07 0.57 -6.54
CA VAL A 252 3.39 1.78 -6.04
C VAL A 252 2.99 1.60 -4.57
N ASP A 253 2.56 0.41 -4.17
CA ASP A 253 2.18 0.07 -2.80
C ASP A 253 3.36 0.14 -1.81
N THR A 254 4.59 0.05 -2.30
CA THR A 254 5.80 -0.07 -1.48
C THR A 254 6.75 1.12 -1.64
N TYR A 255 7.84 0.99 -2.38
CA TYR A 255 8.93 1.98 -2.37
C TYR A 255 9.18 2.64 -3.74
N GLY A 256 8.29 2.44 -4.73
CA GLY A 256 8.39 3.11 -6.03
C GLY A 256 9.67 2.79 -6.81
N GLY A 257 10.26 1.62 -6.60
CA GLY A 257 11.50 1.19 -7.26
C GLY A 257 12.79 1.57 -6.53
N ALA A 258 12.72 2.28 -5.40
CA ALA A 258 13.90 2.66 -4.62
C ALA A 258 14.47 1.50 -3.78
N ALA A 259 13.70 0.44 -3.55
CA ALA A 259 14.11 -0.77 -2.84
C ALA A 259 13.64 -2.03 -3.58
N PRO A 260 14.24 -3.20 -3.31
CA PRO A 260 13.77 -4.48 -3.81
C PRO A 260 12.33 -4.78 -3.39
N HIS A 261 11.67 -5.69 -4.11
CA HIS A 261 10.36 -6.22 -3.81
C HIS A 261 10.34 -7.74 -3.90
N GLY A 262 9.66 -8.42 -2.98
CA GLY A 262 9.59 -9.89 -2.97
C GLY A 262 8.60 -10.49 -3.97
N GLY A 263 7.70 -9.67 -4.54
CA GLY A 263 6.72 -10.06 -5.54
C GLY A 263 5.31 -10.32 -4.99
N GLY A 264 5.14 -10.48 -3.66
CA GLY A 264 3.83 -10.71 -3.03
C GLY A 264 2.95 -9.45 -3.02
N ALA A 265 1.70 -9.57 -3.45
CA ALA A 265 0.68 -8.54 -3.28
C ALA A 265 0.13 -8.52 -1.85
N PHE A 266 -0.38 -7.37 -1.40
CA PHE A 266 -0.91 -7.19 -0.05
C PHE A 266 -2.43 -7.29 0.02
N SER A 267 -3.13 -6.48 -0.78
CA SER A 267 -4.58 -6.31 -0.70
C SER A 267 -5.33 -7.63 -0.88
N GLY A 268 -6.40 -7.81 -0.11
CA GLY A 268 -7.23 -9.01 -0.10
C GLY A 268 -6.69 -10.18 0.74
N LYS A 269 -5.48 -10.07 1.28
CA LYS A 269 -4.85 -11.12 2.11
C LYS A 269 -4.97 -10.78 3.59
N ASP A 270 -5.49 -11.72 4.40
CA ASP A 270 -5.46 -11.62 5.85
C ASP A 270 -4.03 -11.72 6.41
N PRO A 271 -3.77 -11.25 7.64
CA PRO A 271 -2.41 -11.10 8.17
C PRO A 271 -1.67 -12.42 8.49
N THR A 272 -2.27 -13.60 8.27
CA THR A 272 -1.55 -14.88 8.32
C THR A 272 -0.69 -15.10 7.08
N LYS A 273 -0.97 -14.40 6.00
CA LYS A 273 -0.18 -14.42 4.77
C LYS A 273 1.06 -13.54 4.97
N VAL A 274 2.22 -14.18 5.05
CA VAL A 274 3.52 -13.51 5.28
C VAL A 274 3.89 -12.50 4.18
N ASP A 275 3.38 -12.66 2.97
CA ASP A 275 3.50 -11.65 1.91
C ASP A 275 3.12 -10.26 2.38
N ARG A 276 2.06 -10.17 3.19
CA ARG A 276 1.57 -8.90 3.76
C ARG A 276 2.20 -8.63 5.13
N SER A 277 2.02 -9.51 6.09
CA SER A 277 2.41 -9.27 7.48
C SER A 277 3.92 -9.13 7.66
N ALA A 278 4.73 -9.95 7.00
CA ALA A 278 6.17 -9.85 7.10
C ALA A 278 6.76 -8.69 6.29
N ALA A 279 6.11 -8.24 5.19
CA ALA A 279 6.50 -7.01 4.53
C ALA A 279 6.24 -5.78 5.43
N TYR A 280 5.14 -5.78 6.19
CA TYR A 280 4.87 -4.75 7.20
C TYR A 280 5.87 -4.79 8.36
N ALA A 281 6.21 -5.99 8.85
CA ALA A 281 7.24 -6.17 9.87
C ALA A 281 8.61 -5.70 9.37
N ALA A 282 8.99 -6.03 8.14
CA ALA A 282 10.24 -5.59 7.54
C ALA A 282 10.31 -4.05 7.41
N ARG A 283 9.19 -3.41 7.00
CA ARG A 283 9.08 -1.93 7.01
C ARG A 283 9.21 -1.35 8.41
N TYR A 284 8.49 -1.90 9.37
CA TYR A 284 8.54 -1.47 10.77
C TYR A 284 9.97 -1.52 11.32
N LEU A 285 10.67 -2.62 11.10
CA LEU A 285 12.06 -2.80 11.53
C LEU A 285 13.00 -1.80 10.84
N ALA A 286 12.94 -1.70 9.51
CA ALA A 286 13.79 -0.76 8.75
C ALA A 286 13.57 0.69 9.21
N LYS A 287 12.30 1.07 9.45
CA LYS A 287 11.94 2.40 9.93
C LYS A 287 12.50 2.67 11.32
N ASN A 288 12.39 1.71 12.25
CA ASN A 288 12.91 1.83 13.59
C ASN A 288 14.45 1.86 13.64
N VAL A 289 15.15 1.14 12.77
CA VAL A 289 16.62 1.21 12.62
C VAL A 289 17.05 2.63 12.24
N VAL A 290 16.38 3.22 11.23
CA VAL A 290 16.70 4.59 10.79
C VAL A 290 16.27 5.63 11.83
N ALA A 291 15.11 5.47 12.47
CA ALA A 291 14.63 6.36 13.53
C ALA A 291 15.57 6.35 14.75
N ALA A 292 16.11 5.18 15.12
CA ALA A 292 17.11 5.02 16.19
C ALA A 292 18.47 5.69 15.89
N GLY A 293 18.69 6.18 14.66
CA GLY A 293 19.97 6.75 14.25
C GLY A 293 21.06 5.70 13.99
N LEU A 294 20.69 4.44 13.86
CA LEU A 294 21.62 3.34 13.58
C LEU A 294 22.07 3.31 12.12
N ALA A 295 21.30 3.93 11.20
CA ALA A 295 21.67 4.12 9.81
C ALA A 295 20.91 5.31 9.21
N GLU A 296 21.42 5.88 8.09
CA GLU A 296 20.69 6.87 7.27
C GLU A 296 19.67 6.20 6.34
N ARG A 297 19.91 4.95 5.97
CA ARG A 297 19.01 4.10 5.19
C ARG A 297 19.23 2.64 5.54
N CYS A 298 18.16 1.85 5.49
CA CYS A 298 18.21 0.45 5.85
C CYS A 298 17.25 -0.35 4.96
N THR A 299 17.73 -1.45 4.41
CA THR A 299 16.93 -2.51 3.78
C THR A 299 16.91 -3.72 4.70
N ILE A 300 15.74 -4.26 4.98
CA ILE A 300 15.54 -5.53 5.70
C ILE A 300 14.90 -6.53 4.74
N GLN A 301 15.47 -7.74 4.66
CA GLN A 301 14.83 -8.89 3.99
C GLN A 301 14.48 -9.94 5.05
N ILE A 302 13.27 -10.48 4.96
CA ILE A 302 12.81 -11.63 5.75
C ILE A 302 12.39 -12.73 4.77
N ALA A 303 12.82 -13.97 5.01
CA ALA A 303 12.45 -15.09 4.16
C ALA A 303 11.79 -16.21 4.97
N TYR A 304 10.75 -16.85 4.42
CA TYR A 304 10.04 -17.98 5.03
C TYR A 304 9.99 -19.19 4.12
N ALA A 305 9.89 -20.36 4.75
CA ALA A 305 9.51 -21.61 4.11
C ALA A 305 8.07 -21.99 4.54
N ILE A 306 7.31 -22.55 3.63
CA ILE A 306 5.94 -23.00 3.90
C ILE A 306 5.88 -23.95 5.10
N GLY A 307 4.94 -23.71 6.02
CA GLY A 307 4.74 -24.56 7.20
C GLY A 307 5.78 -24.40 8.31
N VAL A 308 6.76 -23.48 8.17
CA VAL A 308 7.79 -23.20 9.18
C VAL A 308 7.47 -21.85 9.84
N ALA A 309 7.49 -21.80 11.17
CA ALA A 309 7.16 -20.58 11.92
C ALA A 309 8.33 -19.59 11.93
N GLU A 310 9.56 -20.08 12.18
CA GLU A 310 10.74 -19.22 12.21
C GLU A 310 11.15 -18.81 10.78
N PRO A 311 11.61 -17.58 10.57
CA PRO A 311 12.16 -17.17 9.28
C PRO A 311 13.40 -18.03 8.94
N VAL A 312 13.53 -18.35 7.65
CA VAL A 312 14.72 -19.05 7.11
C VAL A 312 15.95 -18.14 7.18
N SER A 313 15.76 -16.84 6.98
CA SER A 313 16.79 -15.83 7.10
C SER A 313 16.21 -14.44 7.39
N VAL A 314 17.00 -13.64 8.09
CA VAL A 314 16.83 -12.20 8.24
C VAL A 314 18.14 -11.57 7.77
N TYR A 315 18.05 -10.62 6.86
CA TYR A 315 19.20 -9.89 6.33
C TYR A 315 18.97 -8.38 6.45
N ALA A 316 19.97 -7.67 6.92
CA ALA A 316 19.96 -6.21 7.01
C ALA A 316 21.10 -5.61 6.18
N ASP A 317 20.80 -4.58 5.40
CA ASP A 317 21.79 -3.79 4.67
C ASP A 317 21.59 -2.29 4.98
N THR A 318 22.56 -1.71 5.64
CA THR A 318 22.62 -0.28 5.95
C THR A 318 23.24 0.56 4.84
N HIS A 319 23.55 -0.05 3.70
CA HIS A 319 24.17 0.61 2.53
C HIS A 319 25.42 1.40 2.86
N GLY A 320 26.22 0.91 3.81
CA GLY A 320 27.44 1.57 4.27
C GLY A 320 27.22 2.82 5.14
N THR A 321 25.97 3.06 5.59
CA THR A 321 25.63 4.20 6.47
C THR A 321 25.43 3.80 7.93
N GLY A 322 25.60 2.50 8.25
CA GLY A 322 25.40 1.97 9.60
C GLY A 322 26.44 2.46 10.60
N THR A 323 25.99 2.69 11.83
CA THR A 323 26.86 3.01 13.00
C THR A 323 27.40 1.73 13.66
N VAL A 324 26.80 0.57 13.35
CA VAL A 324 27.20 -0.77 13.76
C VAL A 324 27.27 -1.68 12.51
N ASP A 325 27.92 -2.84 12.61
CA ASP A 325 27.94 -3.80 11.51
C ASP A 325 26.59 -4.50 11.34
N ASN A 326 26.35 -5.00 10.13
CA ASN A 326 25.05 -5.60 9.79
C ASN A 326 24.75 -6.86 10.63
N ALA A 327 25.73 -7.67 10.98
CA ALA A 327 25.52 -8.88 11.77
C ALA A 327 25.06 -8.57 13.20
N SER A 328 25.64 -7.54 13.83
CA SER A 328 25.21 -7.04 15.14
C SER A 328 23.77 -6.49 15.05
N LEU A 329 23.43 -5.77 13.98
CA LEU A 329 22.08 -5.26 13.75
C LEU A 329 21.06 -6.41 13.59
N GLU A 330 21.38 -7.43 12.78
CA GLU A 330 20.52 -8.61 12.59
C GLU A 330 20.25 -9.37 13.90
N ALA A 331 21.29 -9.54 14.74
CA ALA A 331 21.16 -10.16 16.07
C ALA A 331 20.23 -9.34 16.98
N SER A 332 20.38 -8.02 17.00
CA SER A 332 19.56 -7.11 17.81
C SER A 332 18.09 -7.09 17.33
N ILE A 333 17.84 -7.16 16.01
CA ILE A 333 16.49 -7.28 15.44
C ILE A 333 15.83 -8.57 15.95
N ALA A 334 16.52 -9.71 15.87
CA ALA A 334 15.99 -11.00 16.32
C ALA A 334 15.68 -11.02 17.82
N GLU A 335 16.49 -10.34 18.65
CA GLU A 335 16.25 -10.20 20.09
C GLU A 335 15.07 -9.26 20.40
N CYS A 336 14.96 -8.17 19.66
CA CYS A 336 13.98 -7.14 19.93
C CYS A 336 12.56 -7.53 19.48
N MET A 337 12.43 -8.24 18.38
CA MET A 337 11.14 -8.63 17.80
C MET A 337 11.19 -10.03 17.20
N PRO A 338 10.62 -11.06 17.84
CA PRO A 338 10.45 -12.37 17.25
C PRO A 338 9.61 -12.30 15.96
N LEU A 339 10.06 -12.98 14.91
CA LEU A 339 9.50 -12.84 13.56
C LEU A 339 8.67 -14.04 13.12
N THR A 340 8.09 -14.82 14.05
CA THR A 340 7.07 -15.80 13.67
C THR A 340 5.81 -15.10 13.17
N PRO A 341 5.03 -15.68 12.24
CA PRO A 341 3.79 -15.06 11.72
C PRO A 341 2.83 -14.59 12.81
N ARG A 342 2.68 -15.39 13.87
CA ARG A 342 1.86 -15.04 15.05
C ARG A 342 2.41 -13.81 15.76
N ASN A 343 3.69 -13.80 16.11
CA ASN A 343 4.29 -12.68 16.84
C ASN A 343 4.22 -11.38 16.05
N ILE A 344 4.39 -11.43 14.73
CA ILE A 344 4.21 -10.25 13.86
C ILE A 344 2.78 -9.71 13.97
N ARG A 345 1.76 -10.58 13.85
CA ARG A 345 0.34 -10.19 13.92
C ARG A 345 -0.03 -9.59 15.27
N GLU A 346 0.46 -10.20 16.36
CA GLU A 346 0.21 -9.73 17.72
C GLU A 346 0.94 -8.41 18.00
N HIS A 347 2.24 -8.32 17.67
CA HIS A 347 3.05 -7.13 17.88
C HIS A 347 2.52 -5.91 17.14
N LEU A 348 2.17 -6.08 15.87
CA LEU A 348 1.64 -4.99 15.03
C LEU A 348 0.11 -4.84 15.14
N GLY A 349 -0.59 -5.72 15.88
CA GLY A 349 -2.03 -5.64 16.09
C GLY A 349 -2.83 -5.78 14.80
N LEU A 350 -2.44 -6.71 13.91
CA LEU A 350 -2.96 -6.83 12.54
C LEU A 350 -4.32 -7.53 12.41
N ASN A 351 -4.79 -8.24 13.43
CA ASN A 351 -6.08 -8.95 13.41
C ASN A 351 -7.27 -8.00 13.64
N LYS A 352 -7.37 -6.95 12.82
CA LYS A 352 -8.36 -5.87 12.92
C LYS A 352 -8.79 -5.41 11.52
N PRO A 353 -9.99 -4.81 11.39
CA PRO A 353 -10.44 -4.22 10.12
C PRO A 353 -9.74 -2.85 9.88
N ILE A 354 -8.49 -2.88 9.40
CA ILE A 354 -7.61 -1.71 9.25
C ILE A 354 -7.01 -1.59 7.84
N TYR A 355 -7.46 -2.41 6.90
CA TYR A 355 -6.78 -2.61 5.62
C TYR A 355 -7.32 -1.76 4.48
N ALA A 356 -8.63 -1.50 4.41
CA ALA A 356 -9.23 -0.70 3.36
C ALA A 356 -8.56 0.68 3.16
N PRO A 357 -8.14 1.43 4.20
CA PRO A 357 -7.39 2.68 4.04
C PRO A 357 -6.00 2.51 3.44
N SER A 358 -5.38 1.32 3.52
CA SER A 358 -4.04 1.07 2.97
C SER A 358 -4.04 0.78 1.47
N ALA A 359 -5.20 0.51 0.88
CA ALA A 359 -5.34 0.13 -0.52
C ALA A 359 -4.99 1.24 -1.54
N ALA A 360 -4.74 2.48 -1.12
CA ALA A 360 -4.35 3.57 -2.00
C ALA A 360 -3.32 4.49 -1.33
N TYR A 361 -2.52 5.17 -2.16
CA TYR A 361 -1.49 6.15 -1.74
C TYR A 361 -0.35 5.54 -0.90
N GLY A 362 -0.04 4.27 -1.15
CA GLY A 362 1.02 3.50 -0.51
C GLY A 362 0.64 2.88 0.83
N HIS A 363 1.13 1.66 1.07
CA HIS A 363 1.03 0.98 2.36
C HIS A 363 2.04 1.54 3.36
N PHE A 364 3.11 2.19 2.88
CA PHE A 364 4.20 2.75 3.67
C PHE A 364 4.29 4.27 3.51
N GLY A 365 4.95 4.92 4.50
CA GLY A 365 5.06 6.38 4.53
C GLY A 365 3.81 7.08 5.06
N ARG A 366 3.04 6.37 5.88
CA ARG A 366 1.83 6.87 6.53
C ARG A 366 2.11 7.21 8.01
N VAL A 367 1.10 7.72 8.70
CA VAL A 367 1.15 7.95 10.14
C VAL A 367 0.37 6.88 10.87
N ALA A 368 0.98 6.26 11.89
CA ALA A 368 0.29 5.23 12.68
C ALA A 368 -1.00 5.80 13.30
N GLY A 369 -2.13 5.13 13.04
CA GLY A 369 -3.45 5.52 13.53
C GLY A 369 -4.13 6.66 12.73
N GLU A 370 -3.62 7.05 11.56
CA GLU A 370 -4.14 8.23 10.80
C GLU A 370 -5.56 8.04 10.25
N ALA A 371 -5.97 6.80 9.93
CA ALA A 371 -7.32 6.52 9.45
C ALA A 371 -8.24 6.08 10.58
N ASP A 372 -7.83 5.02 11.31
CA ASP A 372 -8.57 4.43 12.42
C ASP A 372 -7.58 3.97 13.50
N PRO A 373 -8.01 3.82 14.78
CA PRO A 373 -7.15 3.31 15.82
C PRO A 373 -6.55 1.94 15.50
N GLY A 374 -5.23 1.89 15.32
CA GLY A 374 -4.47 0.70 14.95
C GLY A 374 -4.16 0.57 13.47
N SER A 375 -4.71 1.43 12.59
CA SER A 375 -4.29 1.50 11.19
C SER A 375 -2.83 1.92 11.08
N PHE A 376 -2.12 1.40 10.07
CA PHE A 376 -0.71 1.70 9.81
C PHE A 376 0.22 1.51 11.03
N SER A 377 -0.09 0.56 11.92
CA SER A 377 0.70 0.28 13.13
C SER A 377 2.18 -0.03 12.81
N TRP A 378 2.46 -0.56 11.63
CA TRP A 378 3.80 -0.82 11.12
C TRP A 378 4.61 0.45 10.78
N GLU A 379 4.02 1.63 10.90
CA GLU A 379 4.70 2.92 10.78
C GLU A 379 5.10 3.53 12.14
N ALA A 380 4.80 2.86 13.25
CA ALA A 380 5.27 3.29 14.58
C ALA A 380 6.80 3.19 14.71
N VAL A 381 7.37 4.03 15.57
CA VAL A 381 8.82 4.09 15.83
C VAL A 381 9.16 3.76 17.30
N ASP A 382 8.29 3.00 17.94
CA ASP A 382 8.34 2.64 19.36
C ASP A 382 9.37 1.55 19.70
N LEU A 383 9.99 0.90 18.68
CA LEU A 383 11.09 -0.05 18.86
C LEU A 383 12.47 0.62 18.82
N ALA A 384 12.58 1.90 18.42
CA ALA A 384 13.84 2.58 18.16
C ALA A 384 14.78 2.60 19.37
N ASP A 385 14.28 2.97 20.56
CA ASP A 385 15.08 3.03 21.78
C ASP A 385 15.57 1.64 22.21
N LYS A 386 14.74 0.61 22.04
CA LYS A 386 15.10 -0.77 22.37
C LYS A 386 16.18 -1.30 21.42
N LEU A 387 16.08 -1.01 20.13
CA LEU A 387 17.11 -1.36 19.14
C LEU A 387 18.43 -0.65 19.43
N ALA A 388 18.39 0.67 19.74
CA ALA A 388 19.59 1.43 20.07
C ALA A 388 20.32 0.92 21.34
N ALA A 389 19.58 0.32 22.27
CA ALA A 389 20.13 -0.24 23.49
C ALA A 389 20.67 -1.68 23.33
N ALA A 390 20.27 -2.39 22.28
CA ALA A 390 20.62 -3.79 22.03
C ALA A 390 21.85 -3.98 21.11
N VAL A 391 22.37 -2.91 20.48
CA VAL A 391 23.52 -2.93 19.57
C VAL A 391 24.84 -2.54 20.23
#